data_3dde9316aa6bf8619f23a243622d7de7
#
_entry.id   3dde9316aa6bf8619f23a243622d7de7
#
_cell.length_a   1.000
_cell.length_b   1.000
_cell.length_c   1.000
_cell.angle_alpha   90.00
_cell.angle_beta   90.00
_cell.angle_gamma   90.00
#
_symmetry.space_group_name_H-M   'P 1'
#
loop_
_entity.id
_entity.type
_entity.pdbx_description
1 polymer ?
#
loop_
_entity_poly.entity_id
_entity_poly.type
_entity_poly.pdbx_seq_one_letter_code
_entity_poly.pdbx_strand_id
1 'polypeptide(L)'
;QNVIDNTRLLYAKPTYLKIIQDGGSCVLMSHLGRPKGWDLKYSLKHIFREVENTLGRKVTFIPDCTGEDTLKDIRSLKPGEIVLMENLRFYDEETSGCEKFAKHLSLCGDIYVNDAFGAAHRKHASTSVIADFFPNKKCSGLLLNKEITAIEKVLNTGERPIVAILGGAKVSSKITIINNIFKKVDAIILGGGMAYTFIKAQGGEIGDSICEDDKTDLALELIERAKENNVDLYLPTDVVAADSFSNEANKKELQIFNIFKGWQGLDIGPASIKACLLYTSPSPRDCRL
;
A
#
# COMPACT_ATOMS: atom_id res chain seq x y z
N GLN A 1 -21.88 -3.99 9.78
CA GLN A 1 -21.08 -2.97 9.07
C GLN A 1 -21.30 -3.14 7.59
N ASN A 2 -21.54 -2.05 6.86
CA ASN A 2 -21.65 -2.08 5.41
C ASN A 2 -20.26 -1.93 4.79
N VAL A 3 -19.98 -2.71 3.74
CA VAL A 3 -18.78 -2.52 2.92
C VAL A 3 -18.98 -1.23 2.11
N ILE A 4 -18.07 -0.28 2.28
CA ILE A 4 -18.12 1.03 1.60
C ILE A 4 -17.49 0.93 0.22
N ASP A 5 -16.45 0.08 0.09
CA ASP A 5 -15.69 -0.12 -1.13
C ASP A 5 -15.31 -1.60 -1.29
N ASN A 6 -15.73 -2.21 -2.39
CA ASN A 6 -15.46 -3.60 -2.73
C ASN A 6 -14.40 -3.76 -3.83
N THR A 7 -13.75 -2.69 -4.23
CA THR A 7 -12.76 -2.64 -5.33
C THR A 7 -11.69 -3.74 -5.18
N ARG A 8 -11.18 -3.96 -3.98
CA ARG A 8 -10.17 -5.02 -3.72
C ARG A 8 -10.70 -6.42 -4.01
N LEU A 9 -11.96 -6.68 -3.67
CA LEU A 9 -12.61 -7.97 -3.96
C LEU A 9 -12.81 -8.15 -5.47
N LEU A 10 -13.23 -7.09 -6.16
CA LEU A 10 -13.43 -7.11 -7.61
C LEU A 10 -12.12 -7.39 -8.36
N TYR A 11 -11.02 -6.77 -7.95
CA TYR A 11 -9.72 -6.99 -8.59
C TYR A 11 -9.12 -8.37 -8.28
N ALA A 12 -9.39 -8.95 -7.12
CA ALA A 12 -8.94 -10.31 -6.77
C ALA A 12 -9.83 -11.42 -7.39
N LYS A 13 -11.08 -11.10 -7.76
CA LYS A 13 -12.06 -12.05 -8.33
C LYS A 13 -11.51 -12.89 -9.50
N PRO A 14 -10.78 -12.35 -10.49
CA PRO A 14 -10.25 -13.15 -11.59
C PRO A 14 -9.39 -14.33 -11.15
N THR A 15 -8.54 -14.14 -10.11
CA THR A 15 -7.69 -15.20 -9.55
C THR A 15 -8.54 -16.34 -8.99
N TYR A 16 -9.55 -16.02 -8.19
CA TYR A 16 -10.41 -17.04 -7.57
C TYR A 16 -11.22 -17.79 -8.61
N LEU A 17 -11.79 -17.08 -9.59
CA LEU A 17 -12.56 -17.71 -10.67
C LEU A 17 -11.69 -18.63 -11.51
N LYS A 18 -10.44 -18.26 -11.78
CA LYS A 18 -9.49 -19.11 -12.52
C LYS A 18 -9.25 -20.44 -11.79
N ILE A 19 -8.98 -20.38 -10.48
CA ILE A 19 -8.77 -21.57 -9.67
C ILE A 19 -10.01 -22.50 -9.72
N ILE A 20 -11.19 -21.91 -9.57
CA ILE A 20 -12.45 -22.67 -9.60
C ILE A 20 -12.74 -23.27 -10.98
N GLN A 21 -12.47 -22.51 -12.04
CA GLN A 21 -12.64 -23.00 -13.43
C GLN A 21 -11.69 -24.14 -13.76
N ASP A 22 -10.51 -24.14 -13.17
CA ASP A 22 -9.53 -25.24 -13.33
C ASP A 22 -9.85 -26.46 -12.44
N GLY A 23 -10.99 -26.46 -11.74
CA GLY A 23 -11.45 -27.58 -10.91
C GLY A 23 -10.91 -27.55 -9.48
N GLY A 24 -10.32 -26.46 -9.04
CA GLY A 24 -9.83 -26.28 -7.67
C GLY A 24 -10.93 -25.85 -6.69
N SER A 25 -10.56 -25.76 -5.41
CA SER A 25 -11.29 -25.07 -4.34
C SER A 25 -10.43 -23.93 -3.80
N CYS A 26 -11.03 -22.95 -3.13
CA CYS A 26 -10.30 -21.78 -2.62
C CYS A 26 -10.45 -21.65 -1.11
N VAL A 27 -9.32 -21.53 -0.42
CA VAL A 27 -9.25 -21.12 0.98
C VAL A 27 -8.76 -19.67 1.01
N LEU A 28 -9.69 -18.74 1.26
CA LEU A 28 -9.39 -17.31 1.27
C LEU A 28 -8.90 -16.90 2.65
N MET A 29 -7.69 -16.37 2.69
CA MET A 29 -7.03 -15.83 3.87
C MET A 29 -6.88 -14.32 3.71
N SER A 30 -7.32 -13.53 4.69
CA SER A 30 -7.26 -12.08 4.62
C SER A 30 -7.21 -11.44 6.00
N HIS A 31 -7.16 -10.09 6.02
CA HIS A 31 -7.21 -9.32 7.25
C HIS A 31 -8.08 -8.08 7.10
N LEU A 32 -8.61 -7.61 8.21
CA LEU A 32 -9.35 -6.36 8.33
C LEU A 32 -8.78 -5.53 9.48
N GLY A 33 -8.41 -4.29 9.20
CA GLY A 33 -7.91 -3.35 10.20
C GLY A 33 -6.56 -3.74 10.83
N ARG A 34 -6.36 -3.26 12.05
CA ARG A 34 -5.18 -3.54 12.88
C ARG A 34 -5.64 -3.83 14.31
N PRO A 35 -6.33 -4.93 14.56
CA PRO A 35 -6.76 -5.31 15.89
C PRO A 35 -5.55 -5.61 16.78
N LYS A 36 -5.73 -5.42 18.09
CA LYS A 36 -4.80 -5.89 19.12
C LYS A 36 -5.40 -7.15 19.78
N GLY A 37 -5.32 -8.28 19.07
CA GLY A 37 -5.98 -9.52 19.44
C GLY A 37 -7.43 -9.62 18.93
N TRP A 38 -8.23 -10.47 19.58
CA TRP A 38 -9.61 -10.75 19.18
C TRP A 38 -10.55 -9.59 19.48
N ASP A 39 -11.08 -8.97 18.42
CA ASP A 39 -12.09 -7.93 18.47
C ASP A 39 -13.10 -8.15 17.34
N LEU A 40 -14.32 -8.54 17.69
CA LEU A 40 -15.39 -8.86 16.74
C LEU A 40 -15.69 -7.73 15.75
N LYS A 41 -15.34 -6.48 16.08
CA LYS A 41 -15.43 -5.34 15.17
C LYS A 41 -14.63 -5.56 13.88
N TYR A 42 -13.53 -6.31 13.97
CA TYR A 42 -12.64 -6.62 12.84
C TYR A 42 -12.84 -8.02 12.28
N SER A 43 -13.90 -8.75 12.68
CA SER A 43 -14.20 -10.07 12.13
C SER A 43 -14.53 -10.00 10.64
N LEU A 44 -13.95 -10.92 9.85
CA LEU A 44 -14.27 -11.05 8.43
C LEU A 44 -15.69 -11.58 8.20
N LYS A 45 -16.37 -12.05 9.25
CA LYS A 45 -17.79 -12.41 9.21
C LYS A 45 -18.67 -11.24 8.74
N HIS A 46 -18.25 -9.99 8.98
CA HIS A 46 -19.01 -8.82 8.53
C HIS A 46 -19.00 -8.62 7.02
N ILE A 47 -17.98 -9.15 6.33
CA ILE A 47 -17.79 -8.93 4.89
C ILE A 47 -18.05 -10.19 4.05
N PHE A 48 -18.24 -11.37 4.65
CA PHE A 48 -18.31 -12.62 3.87
C PHE A 48 -19.45 -12.63 2.85
N ARG A 49 -20.58 -12.01 3.17
CA ARG A 49 -21.70 -11.88 2.23
C ARG A 49 -21.35 -11.00 1.03
N GLU A 50 -20.56 -9.93 1.24
CA GLU A 50 -20.08 -9.11 0.13
C GLU A 50 -19.08 -9.88 -0.74
N VAL A 51 -18.30 -10.77 -0.14
CA VAL A 51 -17.42 -11.70 -0.88
C VAL A 51 -18.28 -12.64 -1.74
N GLU A 52 -19.35 -13.25 -1.20
CA GLU A 52 -20.30 -14.07 -1.96
C GLU A 52 -20.90 -13.32 -3.14
N ASN A 53 -21.43 -12.11 -2.89
CA ASN A 53 -22.05 -11.27 -3.90
C ASN A 53 -21.05 -10.92 -5.01
N THR A 54 -19.86 -10.49 -4.63
CA THR A 54 -18.81 -10.10 -5.57
C THR A 54 -18.35 -11.28 -6.43
N LEU A 55 -18.17 -12.46 -5.83
CA LEU A 55 -17.75 -13.65 -6.56
C LEU A 55 -18.90 -14.27 -7.38
N GLY A 56 -20.16 -14.03 -6.99
CA GLY A 56 -21.33 -14.68 -7.57
C GLY A 56 -21.39 -16.15 -7.24
N ARG A 57 -20.83 -16.57 -6.11
CA ARG A 57 -20.73 -17.96 -5.64
C ARG A 57 -20.87 -18.05 -4.14
N LYS A 58 -21.37 -19.16 -3.65
CA LYS A 58 -21.48 -19.45 -2.23
C LYS A 58 -20.07 -19.48 -1.61
N VAL A 59 -19.92 -18.83 -0.46
CA VAL A 59 -18.71 -18.84 0.36
C VAL A 59 -19.07 -19.36 1.75
N THR A 60 -18.30 -20.25 2.30
CA THR A 60 -18.46 -20.72 3.68
C THR A 60 -17.51 -19.93 4.58
N PHE A 61 -18.00 -19.38 5.67
CA PHE A 61 -17.16 -18.70 6.65
C PHE A 61 -16.66 -19.66 7.71
N ILE A 62 -15.35 -19.70 7.95
CA ILE A 62 -14.71 -20.47 8.99
C ILE A 62 -14.22 -19.52 10.08
N PRO A 63 -14.73 -19.62 11.34
CA PRO A 63 -14.49 -18.63 12.39
C PRO A 63 -13.14 -18.76 13.10
N ASP A 64 -12.25 -19.60 12.60
CA ASP A 64 -10.92 -19.83 13.17
C ASP A 64 -9.89 -20.06 12.06
N CYS A 65 -8.60 -19.83 12.37
CA CYS A 65 -7.48 -20.04 11.43
C CYS A 65 -6.56 -21.21 11.87
N THR A 66 -6.72 -21.75 13.06
CA THR A 66 -5.72 -22.65 13.68
C THR A 66 -6.28 -23.96 14.20
N GLY A 67 -7.58 -24.09 14.35
CA GLY A 67 -8.21 -25.27 14.97
C GLY A 67 -8.10 -26.54 14.11
N GLU A 68 -8.09 -27.72 14.76
CA GLU A 68 -8.16 -29.01 14.06
C GLU A 68 -9.46 -29.15 13.26
N ASP A 69 -10.57 -28.63 13.76
CA ASP A 69 -11.85 -28.59 13.06
C ASP A 69 -11.76 -27.73 11.79
N THR A 70 -11.04 -26.62 11.84
CA THR A 70 -10.75 -25.79 10.65
C THR A 70 -10.05 -26.61 9.57
N LEU A 71 -9.00 -27.36 9.91
CA LEU A 71 -8.30 -28.21 8.95
C LEU A 71 -9.17 -29.34 8.42
N LYS A 72 -10.04 -29.91 9.26
CA LYS A 72 -10.99 -30.95 8.86
C LYS A 72 -12.02 -30.40 7.87
N ASP A 73 -12.59 -29.25 8.13
CA ASP A 73 -13.55 -28.60 7.24
C ASP A 73 -12.89 -28.27 5.89
N ILE A 74 -11.67 -27.71 5.90
CA ILE A 74 -10.93 -27.38 4.67
C ILE A 74 -10.60 -28.63 3.86
N ARG A 75 -10.18 -29.72 4.49
CA ARG A 75 -9.88 -30.98 3.80
C ARG A 75 -11.11 -31.65 3.20
N SER A 76 -12.31 -31.34 3.67
CA SER A 76 -13.58 -31.83 3.14
C SER A 76 -14.10 -31.06 1.92
N LEU A 77 -13.42 -29.95 1.52
CA LEU A 77 -13.84 -29.11 0.41
C LEU A 77 -13.85 -29.89 -0.91
N LYS A 78 -14.93 -29.70 -1.64
CA LYS A 78 -15.09 -30.22 -3.00
C LYS A 78 -14.64 -29.21 -4.03
N PRO A 79 -14.26 -29.66 -5.24
CA PRO A 79 -13.97 -28.76 -6.35
C PRO A 79 -15.08 -27.72 -6.54
N GLY A 80 -14.70 -26.48 -6.69
CA GLY A 80 -15.62 -25.34 -6.85
C GLY A 80 -16.08 -24.67 -5.55
N GLU A 81 -15.78 -25.23 -4.39
CA GLU A 81 -16.14 -24.62 -3.10
C GLU A 81 -15.13 -23.55 -2.68
N ILE A 82 -15.64 -22.55 -1.97
CA ILE A 82 -14.86 -21.43 -1.48
C ILE A 82 -15.13 -21.25 0.01
N VAL A 83 -14.07 -21.13 0.78
CA VAL A 83 -14.15 -20.75 2.19
C VAL A 83 -13.41 -19.44 2.45
N LEU A 84 -13.90 -18.65 3.40
CA LEU A 84 -13.24 -17.49 3.94
C LEU A 84 -12.93 -17.77 5.41
N MET A 85 -11.65 -17.74 5.77
CA MET A 85 -11.21 -17.87 7.15
C MET A 85 -11.39 -16.55 7.91
N GLU A 86 -11.34 -16.63 9.23
CA GLU A 86 -11.38 -15.44 10.08
C GLU A 86 -10.14 -14.57 9.90
N ASN A 87 -10.18 -13.35 10.43
CA ASN A 87 -9.14 -12.34 10.34
C ASN A 87 -7.80 -12.86 10.88
N LEU A 88 -6.83 -13.05 9.99
CA LEU A 88 -5.49 -13.51 10.36
C LEU A 88 -4.81 -12.62 11.41
N ARG A 89 -5.13 -11.32 11.45
CA ARG A 89 -4.56 -10.38 12.42
C ARG A 89 -5.16 -10.46 13.82
N PHE A 90 -6.05 -11.40 14.07
CA PHE A 90 -6.41 -11.76 15.44
C PHE A 90 -5.29 -12.55 16.13
N TYR A 91 -4.37 -13.10 15.35
CA TYR A 91 -3.20 -13.85 15.81
C TYR A 91 -1.95 -12.98 15.68
N ASP A 92 -1.27 -12.72 16.78
CA ASP A 92 -0.02 -11.93 16.80
C ASP A 92 1.07 -12.59 15.96
N GLU A 93 1.00 -13.91 15.81
CA GLU A 93 1.85 -14.76 14.99
C GLU A 93 1.81 -14.37 13.51
N GLU A 94 0.71 -13.82 13.02
CA GLU A 94 0.60 -13.34 11.64
C GLU A 94 1.58 -12.20 11.38
N THR A 95 1.51 -11.15 12.19
CA THR A 95 2.32 -9.95 11.97
C THR A 95 3.78 -10.11 12.38
N SER A 96 4.08 -11.02 13.32
CA SER A 96 5.45 -11.37 13.70
C SER A 96 6.16 -12.28 12.70
N GLY A 97 5.42 -12.85 11.74
CA GLY A 97 5.98 -13.80 10.77
C GLY A 97 6.35 -15.15 11.41
N CYS A 98 5.54 -15.61 12.36
CA CYS A 98 5.79 -16.86 13.09
C CYS A 98 5.76 -18.08 12.17
N GLU A 99 6.87 -18.82 12.14
CA GLU A 99 7.03 -20.00 11.28
C GLU A 99 6.03 -21.11 11.63
N LYS A 100 5.75 -21.32 12.92
CA LYS A 100 4.78 -22.35 13.36
C LYS A 100 3.37 -22.03 12.86
N PHE A 101 2.97 -20.77 12.91
CA PHE A 101 1.68 -20.32 12.40
C PHE A 101 1.63 -20.46 10.87
N ALA A 102 2.68 -20.03 10.16
CA ALA A 102 2.79 -20.19 8.72
C ALA A 102 2.72 -21.66 8.28
N LYS A 103 3.41 -22.54 9.01
CA LYS A 103 3.33 -24.00 8.80
C LYS A 103 1.91 -24.53 9.01
N HIS A 104 1.20 -24.06 10.03
CA HIS A 104 -0.19 -24.45 10.24
C HIS A 104 -1.08 -23.99 9.08
N LEU A 105 -0.97 -22.72 8.67
CA LEU A 105 -1.70 -22.18 7.53
C LEU A 105 -1.39 -22.95 6.22
N SER A 106 -0.17 -23.46 6.05
CA SER A 106 0.21 -24.22 4.87
C SER A 106 -0.49 -25.56 4.74
N LEU A 107 -1.04 -26.11 5.84
CA LEU A 107 -1.83 -27.33 5.82
C LEU A 107 -3.25 -27.15 5.24
N CYS A 108 -3.64 -25.88 5.00
CA CYS A 108 -4.96 -25.52 4.47
C CYS A 108 -5.05 -25.61 2.94
N GLY A 109 -4.00 -25.99 2.24
CA GLY A 109 -4.06 -26.09 0.78
C GLY A 109 -2.86 -26.78 0.16
N ASP A 110 -2.99 -27.17 -1.10
CA ASP A 110 -1.97 -27.87 -1.88
C ASP A 110 -1.06 -26.90 -2.64
N ILE A 111 -1.56 -25.70 -2.94
CA ILE A 111 -0.88 -24.64 -3.69
C ILE A 111 -1.09 -23.33 -2.97
N TYR A 112 -0.01 -22.56 -2.80
CA TYR A 112 -0.07 -21.22 -2.26
C TYR A 112 -0.14 -20.18 -3.37
N VAL A 113 -1.13 -19.29 -3.31
CA VAL A 113 -1.30 -18.17 -4.25
C VAL A 113 -1.28 -16.86 -3.46
N ASN A 114 -0.29 -16.03 -3.73
CA ASN A 114 -0.25 -14.67 -3.18
C ASN A 114 -0.89 -13.70 -4.17
N ASP A 115 -2.01 -13.09 -3.79
CA ASP A 115 -2.69 -12.07 -4.58
C ASP A 115 -2.88 -10.75 -3.79
N ALA A 116 -2.12 -10.59 -2.70
CA ALA A 116 -2.19 -9.46 -1.79
C ALA A 116 -1.05 -8.46 -2.03
N PHE A 117 -1.05 -7.72 -3.16
CA PHE A 117 -0.01 -6.74 -3.50
C PHE A 117 0.27 -5.75 -2.36
N GLY A 118 -0.76 -5.17 -1.76
CA GLY A 118 -0.62 -4.18 -0.68
C GLY A 118 0.04 -4.71 0.61
N ALA A 119 0.13 -6.03 0.79
CA ALA A 119 0.77 -6.68 1.93
C ALA A 119 2.03 -7.48 1.55
N ALA A 120 2.32 -7.65 0.26
CA ALA A 120 3.39 -8.51 -0.25
C ALA A 120 4.80 -8.08 0.24
N HIS A 121 5.00 -6.79 0.52
CA HIS A 121 6.26 -6.24 1.03
C HIS A 121 6.52 -6.54 2.52
N ARG A 122 5.56 -7.17 3.23
CA ARG A 122 5.65 -7.44 4.67
C ARG A 122 6.04 -8.89 4.91
N LYS A 123 7.00 -9.12 5.82
CA LYS A 123 7.39 -10.47 6.24
C LYS A 123 6.38 -11.02 7.27
N HIS A 124 5.10 -11.12 6.86
CA HIS A 124 4.07 -11.75 7.69
C HIS A 124 4.02 -13.26 7.44
N ALA A 125 3.39 -14.01 8.35
CA ALA A 125 3.28 -15.45 8.24
C ALA A 125 2.57 -15.87 6.95
N SER A 126 1.41 -15.26 6.64
CA SER A 126 0.59 -15.61 5.48
C SER A 126 1.06 -15.04 4.14
N THR A 127 1.92 -14.01 4.11
CA THR A 127 2.34 -13.35 2.86
C THR A 127 3.77 -13.70 2.42
N SER A 128 4.63 -14.09 3.36
CA SER A 128 6.04 -14.37 3.10
C SER A 128 6.44 -15.76 3.61
N VAL A 129 6.35 -16.00 4.92
CA VAL A 129 6.88 -17.20 5.55
C VAL A 129 6.18 -18.47 5.07
N ILE A 130 4.88 -18.41 4.83
CA ILE A 130 4.09 -19.55 4.31
C ILE A 130 4.64 -20.10 2.99
N ALA A 131 5.23 -19.24 2.15
CA ALA A 131 5.77 -19.64 0.86
C ALA A 131 6.94 -20.63 0.94
N ASP A 132 7.62 -20.71 2.09
CA ASP A 132 8.71 -21.64 2.33
C ASP A 132 8.21 -23.09 2.46
N PHE A 133 6.96 -23.28 2.85
CA PHE A 133 6.30 -24.58 2.93
C PHE A 133 5.74 -25.09 1.59
N PHE A 134 5.85 -24.28 0.52
CA PHE A 134 5.42 -24.62 -0.84
C PHE A 134 6.57 -24.51 -1.85
N PRO A 135 7.63 -25.33 -1.78
CA PRO A 135 8.86 -25.11 -2.56
C PRO A 135 8.62 -25.05 -4.08
N ASN A 136 7.68 -25.85 -4.62
CA ASN A 136 7.37 -25.91 -6.04
C ASN A 136 5.87 -25.70 -6.34
N LYS A 137 5.09 -25.29 -5.34
CA LYS A 137 3.64 -25.14 -5.42
C LYS A 137 3.19 -23.77 -4.93
N LYS A 138 3.85 -22.72 -5.40
CA LYS A 138 3.52 -21.33 -5.09
C LYS A 138 3.56 -20.46 -6.34
N CYS A 139 2.65 -19.50 -6.41
CA CYS A 139 2.61 -18.53 -7.50
C CYS A 139 2.02 -17.20 -7.05
N SER A 140 2.18 -16.17 -7.89
CA SER A 140 1.41 -14.93 -7.78
C SER A 140 0.02 -15.14 -8.36
N GLY A 141 -0.99 -14.52 -7.75
CA GLY A 141 -2.30 -14.39 -8.35
C GLY A 141 -2.31 -13.39 -9.51
N LEU A 142 -3.40 -13.34 -10.23
CA LEU A 142 -3.52 -12.49 -11.43
C LEU A 142 -3.43 -11.00 -11.10
N LEU A 143 -3.96 -10.57 -9.95
CA LEU A 143 -3.85 -9.18 -9.50
C LEU A 143 -2.40 -8.81 -9.18
N LEU A 144 -1.73 -9.62 -8.34
CA LEU A 144 -0.32 -9.38 -7.97
C LEU A 144 0.57 -9.38 -9.21
N ASN A 145 0.37 -10.30 -10.13
CA ASN A 145 1.13 -10.36 -11.38
C ASN A 145 0.90 -9.13 -12.27
N LYS A 146 -0.35 -8.66 -12.38
CA LYS A 146 -0.68 -7.44 -13.12
C LYS A 146 0.03 -6.21 -12.54
N GLU A 147 0.04 -6.07 -11.23
CA GLU A 147 0.71 -4.97 -10.52
C GLU A 147 2.24 -5.00 -10.75
N ILE A 148 2.86 -6.17 -10.59
CA ILE A 148 4.30 -6.36 -10.83
C ILE A 148 4.63 -6.02 -12.29
N THR A 149 3.90 -6.58 -13.26
CA THR A 149 4.12 -6.34 -14.69
C THR A 149 3.96 -4.86 -15.05
N ALA A 150 2.98 -4.17 -14.45
CA ALA A 150 2.79 -2.73 -14.68
C ALA A 150 3.99 -1.92 -14.18
N ILE A 151 4.50 -2.23 -12.99
CA ILE A 151 5.68 -1.57 -12.42
C ILE A 151 6.92 -1.87 -13.28
N GLU A 152 7.14 -3.13 -13.63
CA GLU A 152 8.28 -3.55 -14.48
C GLU A 152 8.24 -2.87 -15.85
N LYS A 153 7.06 -2.80 -16.46
CA LYS A 153 6.87 -2.10 -17.73
C LYS A 153 7.26 -0.64 -17.63
N VAL A 154 6.80 0.08 -16.60
CA VAL A 154 7.15 1.49 -16.41
C VAL A 154 8.66 1.65 -16.18
N LEU A 155 9.24 0.87 -15.25
CA LEU A 155 10.63 1.03 -14.85
C LEU A 155 11.67 0.56 -15.89
N ASN A 156 11.31 -0.36 -16.78
CA ASN A 156 12.27 -0.97 -17.72
C ASN A 156 12.02 -0.57 -19.17
N THR A 157 10.77 -0.40 -19.58
CA THR A 157 10.38 -0.15 -20.98
C THR A 157 9.39 1.01 -21.12
N GLY A 158 9.15 1.78 -20.06
CA GLY A 158 8.23 2.92 -20.08
C GLY A 158 8.70 4.00 -21.05
N GLU A 159 7.74 4.64 -21.71
CA GLU A 159 8.01 5.84 -22.50
C GLU A 159 8.50 6.96 -21.57
N ARG A 160 9.52 7.68 -22.02
CA ARG A 160 10.04 8.82 -21.27
C ARG A 160 9.31 10.13 -21.65
N PRO A 161 9.14 11.08 -20.74
CA PRO A 161 9.69 11.11 -19.38
C PRO A 161 8.93 10.23 -18.37
N ILE A 162 9.65 9.56 -17.46
CA ILE A 162 9.08 8.84 -16.33
C ILE A 162 9.13 9.73 -15.10
N VAL A 163 7.99 10.01 -14.50
CA VAL A 163 7.86 10.84 -13.30
C VAL A 163 7.45 9.97 -12.11
N ALA A 164 8.25 9.98 -11.04
CA ALA A 164 7.89 9.34 -9.79
C ALA A 164 7.28 10.35 -8.82
N ILE A 165 6.12 10.02 -8.24
CA ILE A 165 5.50 10.84 -7.19
C ILE A 165 5.68 10.12 -5.86
N LEU A 166 6.40 10.74 -4.93
CA LEU A 166 6.67 10.17 -3.61
C LEU A 166 6.07 11.06 -2.52
N GLY A 167 5.28 10.46 -1.67
CA GLY A 167 4.69 11.11 -0.50
C GLY A 167 4.88 10.29 0.77
N GLY A 168 4.71 10.93 1.90
CA GLY A 168 4.82 10.32 3.22
C GLY A 168 5.24 11.31 4.29
N ALA A 169 5.24 10.87 5.55
CA ALA A 169 5.62 11.72 6.68
C ALA A 169 7.14 11.83 6.85
N LYS A 170 7.90 10.78 6.48
CA LYS A 170 9.33 10.64 6.82
C LYS A 170 10.20 10.35 5.61
N VAL A 171 11.29 11.12 5.45
CA VAL A 171 12.34 10.90 4.44
C VAL A 171 13.06 9.58 4.72
N SER A 172 13.41 9.31 5.99
CA SER A 172 14.13 8.11 6.40
C SER A 172 13.49 6.81 5.90
N SER A 173 12.17 6.76 5.84
CA SER A 173 11.42 5.59 5.36
C SER A 173 11.47 5.39 3.85
N LYS A 174 11.95 6.36 3.07
CA LYS A 174 11.95 6.38 1.60
C LYS A 174 13.34 6.42 0.96
N ILE A 175 14.40 6.55 1.75
CA ILE A 175 15.79 6.68 1.24
C ILE A 175 16.13 5.58 0.24
N THR A 176 15.88 4.32 0.61
CA THR A 176 16.20 3.18 -0.25
C THR A 176 15.45 3.24 -1.58
N ILE A 177 14.16 3.64 -1.53
CA ILE A 177 13.35 3.78 -2.74
C ILE A 177 13.90 4.92 -3.60
N ILE A 178 14.13 6.12 -3.02
CA ILE A 178 14.64 7.28 -3.75
C ILE A 178 15.96 6.95 -4.43
N ASN A 179 16.89 6.32 -3.72
CA ASN A 179 18.19 5.93 -4.27
C ASN A 179 18.08 4.94 -5.43
N ASN A 180 17.17 3.98 -5.33
CA ASN A 180 17.01 2.94 -6.35
C ASN A 180 16.33 3.45 -7.63
N ILE A 181 15.51 4.50 -7.54
CA ILE A 181 14.77 5.01 -8.69
C ILE A 181 15.52 6.08 -9.48
N PHE A 182 16.56 6.74 -8.94
CA PHE A 182 17.31 7.78 -9.67
C PHE A 182 17.76 7.37 -11.08
N LYS A 183 18.13 6.11 -11.27
CA LYS A 183 18.54 5.58 -12.59
C LYS A 183 17.37 5.20 -13.49
N LYS A 184 16.14 5.31 -12.99
CA LYS A 184 14.95 4.78 -13.66
C LYS A 184 13.93 5.86 -14.06
N VAL A 185 14.07 7.05 -13.49
CA VAL A 185 13.10 8.15 -13.67
C VAL A 185 13.80 9.41 -14.18
N ASP A 186 13.04 10.29 -14.80
CA ASP A 186 13.51 11.59 -15.28
C ASP A 186 13.20 12.71 -14.27
N ALA A 187 12.15 12.50 -13.46
CA ALA A 187 11.76 13.47 -12.43
C ALA A 187 11.17 12.77 -11.20
N ILE A 188 11.30 13.41 -10.05
CA ILE A 188 10.68 13.00 -8.78
C ILE A 188 9.91 14.19 -8.21
N ILE A 189 8.63 14.00 -7.96
CA ILE A 189 7.79 14.96 -7.22
C ILE A 189 7.72 14.48 -5.78
N LEU A 190 8.19 15.28 -4.84
CA LEU A 190 8.13 15.00 -3.41
C LEU A 190 6.96 15.75 -2.78
N GLY A 191 6.08 15.01 -2.10
CA GLY A 191 4.92 15.58 -1.41
C GLY A 191 4.76 15.01 0.00
N GLY A 192 3.69 15.46 0.67
CA GLY A 192 3.41 15.09 2.06
C GLY A 192 4.39 15.67 3.06
N GLY A 193 4.35 15.19 4.30
CA GLY A 193 5.16 15.73 5.41
C GLY A 193 6.66 15.66 5.19
N MET A 194 7.15 14.69 4.40
CA MET A 194 8.58 14.59 4.10
C MET A 194 9.13 15.81 3.33
N ALA A 195 8.30 16.54 2.58
CA ALA A 195 8.74 17.72 1.86
C ALA A 195 9.28 18.80 2.80
N TYR A 196 8.73 18.93 4.01
CA TYR A 196 9.18 19.95 4.97
C TYR A 196 10.60 19.70 5.47
N THR A 197 11.06 18.45 5.54
CA THR A 197 12.46 18.14 5.86
C THR A 197 13.40 18.69 4.76
N PHE A 198 13.02 18.57 3.48
CA PHE A 198 13.78 19.15 2.36
C PHE A 198 13.75 20.68 2.35
N ILE A 199 12.60 21.27 2.68
CA ILE A 199 12.46 22.75 2.75
C ILE A 199 13.32 23.29 3.89
N LYS A 200 13.28 22.69 5.08
CA LYS A 200 14.12 23.09 6.22
C LYS A 200 15.60 22.94 5.91
N ALA A 201 16.01 21.83 5.26
CA ALA A 201 17.37 21.59 4.83
C ALA A 201 17.91 22.70 3.90
N GLN A 202 17.05 23.34 3.11
CA GLN A 202 17.36 24.46 2.24
C GLN A 202 17.23 25.82 2.93
N GLY A 203 17.04 25.87 4.25
CA GLY A 203 16.94 27.09 5.03
C GLY A 203 15.53 27.71 5.09
N GLY A 204 14.49 27.00 4.68
CA GLY A 204 13.10 27.46 4.77
C GLY A 204 12.53 27.39 6.18
N GLU A 205 11.62 28.29 6.49
CA GLU A 205 10.83 28.27 7.72
C GLU A 205 9.59 27.39 7.51
N ILE A 206 9.45 26.34 8.32
CA ILE A 206 8.40 25.32 8.19
C ILE A 206 7.36 25.38 9.31
N GLY A 207 7.45 26.37 10.23
CA GLY A 207 6.56 26.51 11.39
C GLY A 207 6.56 25.26 12.27
N ASP A 208 5.37 24.80 12.60
CA ASP A 208 5.15 23.58 13.40
C ASP A 208 4.88 22.34 12.52
N SER A 209 5.26 22.41 11.24
CA SER A 209 5.08 21.28 10.30
C SER A 209 5.93 20.09 10.70
N ILE A 210 5.47 18.89 10.35
CA ILE A 210 6.21 17.64 10.61
C ILE A 210 7.57 17.68 9.93
N CYS A 211 8.64 17.34 10.66
CA CYS A 211 10.00 17.34 10.14
C CYS A 211 10.84 16.26 10.82
N GLU A 212 11.81 15.70 10.11
CA GLU A 212 12.90 14.89 10.66
C GLU A 212 14.17 15.76 10.73
N ASP A 213 14.35 16.47 11.85
CA ASP A 213 15.44 17.44 12.03
C ASP A 213 16.83 16.81 11.90
N ASP A 214 16.97 15.56 12.32
CA ASP A 214 18.18 14.75 12.22
C ASP A 214 18.46 14.23 10.80
N LYS A 215 17.62 14.55 9.81
CA LYS A 215 17.71 14.11 8.41
C LYS A 215 17.85 15.26 7.41
N THR A 216 18.10 16.48 7.87
CA THR A 216 18.31 17.61 6.98
C THR A 216 19.55 17.46 6.10
N ASP A 217 20.66 16.96 6.64
CA ASP A 217 21.88 16.70 5.85
C ASP A 217 21.62 15.62 4.78
N LEU A 218 20.87 14.59 5.13
CA LEU A 218 20.46 13.55 4.19
C LEU A 218 19.56 14.10 3.08
N ALA A 219 18.67 15.04 3.40
CA ALA A 219 17.82 15.68 2.39
C ALA A 219 18.66 16.50 1.39
N LEU A 220 19.69 17.21 1.87
CA LEU A 220 20.65 17.91 0.98
C LEU A 220 21.41 16.91 0.11
N GLU A 221 21.92 15.83 0.68
CA GLU A 221 22.60 14.77 -0.09
C GLU A 221 21.69 14.21 -1.21
N LEU A 222 20.43 13.96 -0.92
CA LEU A 222 19.48 13.46 -1.92
C LEU A 222 19.22 14.49 -3.04
N ILE A 223 19.19 15.80 -2.73
CA ILE A 223 19.07 16.87 -3.74
C ILE A 223 20.29 16.86 -4.66
N GLU A 224 21.51 16.79 -4.12
CA GLU A 224 22.73 16.74 -4.94
C GLU A 224 22.80 15.47 -5.79
N ARG A 225 22.44 14.33 -5.21
CA ARG A 225 22.40 13.04 -5.96
C ARG A 225 21.36 13.06 -7.09
N ALA A 226 20.23 13.74 -6.92
CA ALA A 226 19.28 13.94 -8.00
C ALA A 226 19.93 14.69 -9.17
N LYS A 227 20.66 15.79 -8.88
CA LYS A 227 21.41 16.56 -9.89
C LYS A 227 22.46 15.72 -10.60
N GLU A 228 23.26 14.96 -9.85
CA GLU A 228 24.30 14.05 -10.39
C GLU A 228 23.72 13.00 -11.34
N ASN A 229 22.49 12.54 -11.09
CA ASN A 229 21.80 11.57 -11.92
C ASN A 229 20.94 12.20 -13.04
N ASN A 230 20.97 13.54 -13.20
CA ASN A 230 20.14 14.29 -14.12
C ASN A 230 18.62 14.03 -13.90
N VAL A 231 18.19 13.96 -12.64
CA VAL A 231 16.80 13.77 -12.25
C VAL A 231 16.27 15.08 -11.67
N ASP A 232 15.20 15.59 -12.25
CA ASP A 232 14.54 16.77 -11.74
C ASP A 232 13.82 16.47 -10.44
N LEU A 233 14.15 17.21 -9.37
CA LEU A 233 13.51 17.04 -8.06
C LEU A 233 12.56 18.21 -7.79
N TYR A 234 11.27 17.95 -7.76
CA TYR A 234 10.22 18.94 -7.54
C TYR A 234 9.71 18.87 -6.10
N LEU A 235 9.80 20.01 -5.42
CA LEU A 235 9.19 20.25 -4.12
C LEU A 235 7.97 21.17 -4.29
N PRO A 236 6.96 21.09 -3.42
CA PRO A 236 5.87 22.06 -3.42
C PRO A 236 6.42 23.50 -3.27
N THR A 237 5.79 24.45 -3.91
CA THR A 237 6.14 25.89 -3.83
C THR A 237 5.25 26.64 -2.86
N ASP A 238 4.03 26.16 -2.67
CA ASP A 238 3.01 26.70 -1.78
C ASP A 238 2.31 25.60 -0.99
N VAL A 239 1.64 25.97 0.06
CA VAL A 239 1.05 25.08 1.04
C VAL A 239 -0.25 25.65 1.59
N VAL A 240 -1.21 24.78 1.85
CA VAL A 240 -2.34 25.08 2.73
C VAL A 240 -1.89 24.78 4.16
N ALA A 241 -1.62 25.82 4.92
CA ALA A 241 -1.26 25.73 6.33
C ALA A 241 -2.47 25.93 7.23
N ALA A 242 -2.43 25.32 8.41
CA ALA A 242 -3.48 25.47 9.43
C ALA A 242 -2.85 25.68 10.82
N ASP A 243 -3.60 26.32 11.72
CA ASP A 243 -3.21 26.56 13.11
C ASP A 243 -3.40 25.33 14.01
N SER A 244 -4.09 24.30 13.51
CA SER A 244 -4.28 23.01 14.22
C SER A 244 -4.61 21.89 13.24
N PHE A 245 -4.43 20.63 13.66
CA PHE A 245 -4.82 19.46 12.87
C PHE A 245 -6.30 19.14 13.11
N SER A 246 -7.19 19.94 12.53
CA SER A 246 -8.65 19.84 12.69
C SER A 246 -9.36 20.33 11.43
N ASN A 247 -10.55 19.79 11.15
CA ASN A 247 -11.42 20.28 10.08
C ASN A 247 -11.92 21.71 10.32
N GLU A 248 -11.99 22.13 11.59
CA GLU A 248 -12.43 23.47 12.04
C GLU A 248 -11.26 24.46 12.18
N ALA A 249 -10.03 24.06 11.83
CA ALA A 249 -8.86 24.91 11.92
C ALA A 249 -8.94 26.11 10.97
N ASN A 250 -8.35 27.23 11.37
CA ASN A 250 -8.12 28.34 10.46
C ASN A 250 -7.07 27.92 9.42
N LYS A 251 -7.29 28.28 8.15
CA LYS A 251 -6.45 27.90 7.02
C LYS A 251 -5.89 29.12 6.33
N LYS A 252 -4.64 29.00 5.84
CA LYS A 252 -3.98 30.02 5.01
C LYS A 252 -3.18 29.35 3.91
N GLU A 253 -3.20 29.96 2.74
CA GLU A 253 -2.24 29.62 1.68
C GLU A 253 -0.96 30.42 1.92
N LEU A 254 0.17 29.73 2.00
CA LEU A 254 1.49 30.31 2.27
C LEU A 254 2.51 29.78 1.27
N GLN A 255 3.57 30.55 1.03
CA GLN A 255 4.77 30.01 0.38
C GLN A 255 5.40 28.98 1.31
N ILE A 256 5.81 27.82 0.78
CA ILE A 256 6.25 26.70 1.61
C ILE A 256 7.51 27.01 2.44
N PHE A 257 8.34 27.96 1.98
CA PHE A 257 9.54 28.43 2.69
C PHE A 257 9.25 29.40 3.83
N ASN A 258 8.00 29.86 4.00
CA ASN A 258 7.63 30.93 4.92
C ASN A 258 6.43 30.53 5.79
N ILE A 259 6.46 29.34 6.37
CA ILE A 259 5.44 28.90 7.34
C ILE A 259 5.91 29.35 8.72
N PHE A 260 5.18 30.28 9.32
CA PHE A 260 5.55 30.84 10.62
C PHE A 260 5.09 29.98 11.80
N LYS A 261 5.71 30.20 12.96
CA LYS A 261 5.41 29.47 14.19
C LYS A 261 3.93 29.55 14.55
N GLY A 262 3.38 28.43 15.07
CA GLY A 262 1.95 28.27 15.38
C GLY A 262 1.12 27.83 14.18
N TRP A 263 1.74 27.63 13.00
CA TRP A 263 1.09 27.11 11.79
C TRP A 263 1.85 25.90 11.28
N GLN A 264 1.11 24.94 10.76
CA GLN A 264 1.67 23.73 10.16
C GLN A 264 1.11 23.51 8.76
N GLY A 265 1.94 23.11 7.84
CA GLY A 265 1.50 22.75 6.50
C GLY A 265 0.82 21.39 6.49
N LEU A 266 -0.37 21.33 5.92
CA LEU A 266 -1.20 20.13 5.88
C LEU A 266 -1.38 19.55 4.47
N ASP A 267 -1.40 20.43 3.45
CA ASP A 267 -1.53 20.00 2.06
C ASP A 267 -0.80 20.98 1.13
N ILE A 268 -0.59 20.57 -0.13
CA ILE A 268 -0.02 21.44 -1.15
C ILE A 268 -1.00 22.54 -1.55
N GLY A 269 -0.47 23.71 -1.91
CA GLY A 269 -1.26 24.85 -2.37
C GLY A 269 -1.61 24.79 -3.86
N PRO A 270 -2.42 25.76 -4.35
CA PRO A 270 -2.90 25.79 -5.73
C PRO A 270 -1.80 25.86 -6.80
N ALA A 271 -0.71 26.58 -6.52
CA ALA A 271 0.41 26.67 -7.47
C ALA A 271 1.14 25.33 -7.61
N SER A 272 1.35 24.62 -6.49
CA SER A 272 1.93 23.28 -6.48
C SER A 272 1.04 22.26 -7.18
N ILE A 273 -0.29 22.31 -6.98
CA ILE A 273 -1.25 21.46 -7.70
C ILE A 273 -1.12 21.69 -9.21
N LYS A 274 -1.10 22.96 -9.63
CA LYS A 274 -0.97 23.30 -11.06
C LYS A 274 0.35 22.80 -11.65
N ALA A 275 1.46 22.98 -10.93
CA ALA A 275 2.77 22.49 -11.35
C ALA A 275 2.79 20.96 -11.46
N CYS A 276 2.26 20.26 -10.45
CA CYS A 276 2.18 18.78 -10.45
C CYS A 276 1.39 18.26 -11.66
N LEU A 277 0.25 18.86 -11.99
CA LEU A 277 -0.57 18.48 -13.14
C LEU A 277 0.14 18.72 -14.48
N LEU A 278 0.93 19.78 -14.60
CA LEU A 278 1.71 20.04 -15.82
C LEU A 278 2.77 18.97 -16.08
N TYR A 279 3.37 18.39 -15.03
CA TYR A 279 4.37 17.33 -15.18
C TYR A 279 3.76 15.95 -15.40
N THR A 280 2.55 15.73 -14.91
CA THR A 280 1.89 14.41 -14.95
C THR A 280 0.87 14.27 -16.07
N SER A 281 0.43 15.37 -16.70
CA SER A 281 -0.51 15.35 -17.81
C SER A 281 0.19 15.63 -19.15
N PRO A 282 0.00 14.78 -20.16
CA PRO A 282 0.58 14.99 -21.51
C PRO A 282 -0.07 16.15 -22.26
N SER A 283 -1.17 16.73 -21.77
CA SER A 283 -1.87 17.85 -22.40
C SER A 283 -2.48 18.81 -21.39
N PRO A 284 -2.34 20.14 -21.61
CA PRO A 284 -3.06 21.13 -20.82
C PRO A 284 -4.60 20.99 -20.85
N ARG A 285 -5.13 20.21 -21.81
CA ARG A 285 -6.57 19.95 -21.92
C ARG A 285 -7.04 18.88 -20.94
N ASP A 286 -6.15 17.99 -20.49
CA ASP A 286 -6.48 16.91 -19.55
C ASP A 286 -6.50 17.42 -18.08
N CYS A 287 -6.08 18.66 -17.85
CA CYS A 287 -6.14 19.34 -16.55
C CYS A 287 -7.50 20.03 -16.28
N ARG A 288 -8.51 19.80 -17.10
CA ARG A 288 -9.89 20.26 -16.84
C ARG A 288 -10.68 19.15 -16.17
N LEU A 289 -10.61 19.12 -14.85
CA LEU A 289 -11.62 18.49 -14.00
C LEU A 289 -12.65 19.52 -13.61
#